data_e2c873afa0f5b77dc1229d9a166a337d
#
_entry.id   e2c873afa0f5b77dc1229d9a166a337d
#
_cell.length_a   1.000
_cell.length_b   1.000
_cell.length_c   1.000
_cell.angle_alpha   90.00
_cell.angle_beta   90.00
_cell.angle_gamma   90.00
#
_symmetry.space_group_name_H-M   'P 1'
#
loop_
_entity.id
_entity.type
_entity.pdbx_description
1 polymer ?
#
loop_
_entity_poly.entity_id
_entity_poly.type
_entity_poly.pdbx_seq_one_letter_code
_entity_poly.pdbx_strand_id
1 'polypeptide(L)'
;VSRSKLMKEDPIELRSRPAVGKMYMYFYDPKHKETLPYYDRFPLIIMVGPAPRGFMGLNLHYLPLATRAKFLDALLGTINNERYDESTRFRLSYEMLKRASKLKAFRPCLKRYLSSHVRSRLAMVPAPEWEIATFLPTADFEKASSSEVYKDSRRKMRA
;
A
#
# COMPACT_ATOMS: atom_id res chain seq x y z
N VAL A 1 -9.83 16.09 0.89
CA VAL A 1 -10.27 15.07 -0.06
C VAL A 1 -10.78 13.85 0.69
N SER A 2 -12.02 13.48 0.45
CA SER A 2 -12.63 12.31 1.10
C SER A 2 -12.30 11.03 0.34
N ARG A 3 -12.37 9.90 1.04
CA ARG A 3 -12.19 8.58 0.43
C ARG A 3 -13.18 8.33 -0.70
N SER A 4 -14.45 8.68 -0.48
CA SER A 4 -15.51 8.51 -1.47
C SER A 4 -15.23 9.33 -2.73
N LYS A 5 -14.71 10.53 -2.58
CA LYS A 5 -14.35 11.39 -3.70
C LYS A 5 -13.19 10.80 -4.50
N LEU A 6 -12.16 10.30 -3.82
CA LEU A 6 -11.03 9.64 -4.47
C LEU A 6 -11.48 8.44 -5.30
N MET A 7 -12.43 7.66 -4.77
CA MET A 7 -12.94 6.47 -5.47
C MET A 7 -13.84 6.78 -6.65
N LYS A 8 -14.37 8.00 -6.73
CA LYS A 8 -15.30 8.41 -7.82
C LYS A 8 -14.64 9.27 -8.90
N GLU A 9 -13.44 9.81 -8.64
CA GLU A 9 -12.77 10.66 -9.61
C GLU A 9 -12.26 9.89 -10.83
N ASP A 10 -12.61 10.37 -12.00
CA ASP A 10 -11.92 10.07 -13.23
C ASP A 10 -10.72 11.01 -13.34
N PRO A 11 -9.62 10.61 -13.94
CA PRO A 11 -9.39 9.41 -14.73
C PRO A 11 -8.68 8.28 -13.99
N ILE A 12 -8.93 8.09 -12.72
CA ILE A 12 -8.30 6.99 -11.99
C ILE A 12 -8.68 5.68 -12.67
N GLU A 13 -7.69 4.91 -13.04
CA GLU A 13 -7.89 3.62 -13.66
C GLU A 13 -8.42 2.62 -12.63
N LEU A 14 -9.57 2.01 -12.94
CA LEU A 14 -10.20 1.01 -12.10
C LEU A 14 -9.92 -0.39 -12.67
N ARG A 15 -9.39 -1.27 -11.84
CA ARG A 15 -9.04 -2.63 -12.24
C ARG A 15 -9.68 -3.65 -11.31
N SER A 16 -10.00 -4.83 -11.86
CA SER A 16 -10.46 -5.98 -11.07
C SER A 16 -9.28 -6.74 -10.46
N ARG A 17 -8.09 -6.65 -11.07
CA ARG A 17 -6.86 -7.28 -10.59
C ARG A 17 -5.75 -6.26 -10.50
N PRO A 18 -5.00 -6.24 -9.39
CA PRO A 18 -3.88 -5.33 -9.28
C PRO A 18 -2.68 -5.79 -10.10
N ALA A 19 -1.90 -4.83 -10.58
CA ALA A 19 -0.63 -5.07 -11.27
C ALA A 19 0.53 -4.81 -10.31
N VAL A 20 1.56 -5.65 -10.39
CA VAL A 20 2.76 -5.51 -9.55
C VAL A 20 3.41 -4.15 -9.76
N GLY A 21 3.79 -3.50 -8.66
CA GLY A 21 4.47 -2.21 -8.68
C GLY A 21 3.54 -1.01 -8.77
N LYS A 22 2.24 -1.22 -8.86
CA LYS A 22 1.25 -0.14 -8.91
C LYS A 22 0.66 0.11 -7.54
N MET A 23 0.18 1.33 -7.33
CA MET A 23 -0.45 1.75 -6.08
C MET A 23 -1.96 1.74 -6.24
N TYR A 24 -2.67 1.23 -5.23
CA TYR A 24 -4.12 1.10 -5.25
C TYR A 24 -4.75 1.53 -3.94
N MET A 25 -5.97 2.04 -4.03
CA MET A 25 -6.85 2.30 -2.89
C MET A 25 -8.15 1.55 -3.12
N TYR A 26 -8.72 0.99 -2.06
CA TYR A 26 -9.98 0.25 -2.15
C TYR A 26 -10.56 0.04 -0.76
N PHE A 27 -11.86 -0.24 -0.70
CA PHE A 27 -12.51 -0.64 0.55
C PHE A 27 -12.32 -2.14 0.76
N TYR A 28 -12.00 -2.53 2.00
CA TYR A 28 -11.68 -3.90 2.34
C TYR A 28 -12.33 -4.31 3.65
N ASP A 29 -12.94 -5.52 3.66
CA ASP A 29 -13.56 -6.12 4.84
C ASP A 29 -12.83 -7.43 5.16
N PRO A 30 -11.85 -7.42 6.10
CA PRO A 30 -10.97 -8.56 6.30
C PRO A 30 -11.69 -9.79 6.84
N LYS A 31 -11.19 -10.96 6.43
CA LYS A 31 -11.62 -12.24 7.00
C LYS A 31 -11.21 -12.32 8.47
N HIS A 32 -12.08 -12.87 9.31
CA HIS A 32 -11.82 -13.04 10.75
C HIS A 32 -11.55 -11.71 11.48
N LYS A 33 -12.21 -10.64 11.06
CA LYS A 33 -12.02 -9.31 11.67
C LYS A 33 -12.30 -9.28 13.17
N GLU A 34 -13.14 -10.19 13.67
CA GLU A 34 -13.49 -10.29 15.09
C GLU A 34 -12.26 -10.61 15.95
N THR A 35 -11.32 -11.36 15.41
CA THR A 35 -10.11 -11.79 16.13
C THR A 35 -8.88 -10.94 15.84
N LEU A 36 -8.95 -10.04 14.85
CA LEU A 36 -7.83 -9.16 14.55
C LEU A 36 -7.72 -8.06 15.61
N PRO A 37 -6.50 -7.72 16.08
CA PRO A 37 -6.32 -6.65 17.04
C PRO A 37 -6.70 -5.28 16.46
N TYR A 38 -6.49 -5.09 15.17
CA TYR A 38 -6.93 -3.92 14.41
C TYR A 38 -6.81 -4.23 12.92
N TYR A 39 -7.44 -3.42 12.08
CA TYR A 39 -7.35 -3.55 10.63
C TYR A 39 -7.69 -2.23 9.94
N ASP A 40 -7.23 -2.06 8.71
CA ASP A 40 -7.48 -0.89 7.87
C ASP A 40 -8.61 -1.20 6.89
N ARG A 41 -9.70 -0.45 6.95
CA ARG A 41 -10.85 -0.61 6.07
C ARG A 41 -10.66 0.05 4.71
N PHE A 42 -9.66 0.90 4.58
CA PHE A 42 -9.37 1.61 3.33
C PHE A 42 -7.87 1.56 3.02
N PRO A 43 -7.36 0.38 2.64
CA PRO A 43 -5.93 0.23 2.35
C PRO A 43 -5.42 1.15 1.26
N LEU A 44 -4.17 1.59 1.43
CA LEU A 44 -3.36 2.23 0.40
C LEU A 44 -2.13 1.35 0.20
N ILE A 45 -2.13 0.56 -0.86
CA ILE A 45 -1.10 -0.45 -1.07
C ILE A 45 -0.26 -0.20 -2.31
N ILE A 46 0.97 -0.74 -2.28
CA ILE A 46 1.75 -1.02 -3.48
C ILE A 46 1.73 -2.54 -3.66
N MET A 47 1.21 -3.00 -4.78
CA MET A 47 1.08 -4.44 -5.04
C MET A 47 2.44 -5.05 -5.31
N VAL A 48 2.78 -6.11 -4.55
CA VAL A 48 4.12 -6.74 -4.65
C VAL A 48 4.10 -8.13 -5.28
N GLY A 49 2.96 -8.79 -5.31
CA GLY A 49 2.88 -10.10 -5.95
C GLY A 49 1.52 -10.77 -5.76
N PRO A 50 1.26 -11.83 -6.52
CA PRO A 50 0.04 -12.63 -6.34
C PRO A 50 0.12 -13.46 -5.07
N ALA A 51 -1.04 -13.83 -4.55
CA ALA A 51 -1.18 -14.76 -3.44
C ALA A 51 -2.41 -15.65 -3.70
N PRO A 52 -2.52 -16.83 -3.07
CA PRO A 52 -3.70 -17.67 -3.26
C PRO A 52 -4.98 -16.90 -2.95
N ARG A 53 -5.90 -16.88 -3.89
CA ARG A 53 -7.20 -16.20 -3.82
C ARG A 53 -7.12 -14.68 -3.62
N GLY A 54 -5.97 -14.06 -3.89
CA GLY A 54 -5.80 -12.64 -3.70
C GLY A 54 -4.43 -12.15 -4.11
N PHE A 55 -3.90 -11.22 -3.34
CA PHE A 55 -2.62 -10.57 -3.65
C PHE A 55 -1.93 -10.11 -2.38
N MET A 56 -0.61 -9.87 -2.50
CA MET A 56 0.21 -9.28 -1.45
C MET A 56 0.42 -7.80 -1.74
N GLY A 57 0.26 -6.98 -0.73
CA GLY A 57 0.49 -5.55 -0.85
C GLY A 57 1.23 -4.99 0.36
N LEU A 58 2.00 -3.94 0.12
CA LEU A 58 2.59 -3.14 1.18
C LEU A 58 1.61 -2.01 1.49
N ASN A 59 0.89 -2.11 2.61
CA ASN A 59 -0.05 -1.08 3.02
C ASN A 59 0.69 0.02 3.79
N LEU A 60 0.84 1.16 3.14
CA LEU A 60 1.61 2.29 3.67
C LEU A 60 0.99 2.89 4.92
N HIS A 61 -0.30 2.71 5.14
CA HIS A 61 -0.98 3.21 6.33
C HIS A 61 -0.45 2.60 7.64
N TYR A 62 0.17 1.41 7.57
CA TYR A 62 0.76 0.77 8.74
C TYR A 62 2.13 1.32 9.10
N LEU A 63 2.73 2.15 8.24
CA LEU A 63 4.05 2.74 8.49
C LEU A 63 3.92 4.13 9.09
N PRO A 64 4.76 4.49 10.07
CA PRO A 64 4.90 5.87 10.51
C PRO A 64 5.24 6.80 9.34
N LEU A 65 4.83 8.06 9.42
CA LEU A 65 4.99 9.02 8.32
C LEU A 65 6.45 9.18 7.86
N ALA A 66 7.41 9.21 8.80
CA ALA A 66 8.82 9.33 8.45
C ALA A 66 9.32 8.12 7.65
N THR A 67 8.87 6.92 8.00
CA THR A 67 9.22 5.69 7.28
C THR A 67 8.59 5.66 5.88
N ARG A 68 7.34 6.11 5.77
CA ARG A 68 6.67 6.26 4.45
C ARG A 68 7.47 7.19 3.54
N ALA A 69 7.89 8.32 4.07
CA ALA A 69 8.65 9.32 3.31
C ALA A 69 9.94 8.73 2.76
N LYS A 70 10.72 8.06 3.59
CA LYS A 70 11.99 7.43 3.17
C LYS A 70 11.77 6.35 2.11
N PHE A 71 10.77 5.51 2.30
CA PHE A 71 10.47 4.44 1.35
C PHE A 71 10.02 5.02 0.00
N LEU A 72 9.12 5.99 0.04
CA LEU A 72 8.58 6.61 -1.16
C LEU A 72 9.67 7.36 -1.94
N ASP A 73 10.55 8.10 -1.25
CA ASP A 73 11.66 8.80 -1.89
C ASP A 73 12.58 7.83 -2.62
N ALA A 74 12.92 6.71 -1.99
CA ALA A 74 13.77 5.69 -2.61
C ALA A 74 13.10 5.08 -3.85
N LEU A 75 11.80 4.78 -3.76
CA LEU A 75 11.05 4.17 -4.84
C LEU A 75 10.87 5.15 -6.02
N LEU A 76 10.48 6.39 -5.74
CA LEU A 76 10.30 7.42 -6.76
C LEU A 76 11.63 7.80 -7.42
N GLY A 77 12.72 7.80 -6.65
CA GLY A 77 14.06 8.03 -7.19
C GLY A 77 14.45 7.01 -8.24
N THR A 78 13.98 5.77 -8.13
CA THR A 78 14.18 4.73 -9.14
C THR A 78 13.22 4.87 -10.31
N ILE A 79 11.94 5.07 -10.04
CA ILE A 79 10.89 5.18 -11.06
C ILE A 79 11.12 6.39 -11.97
N ASN A 80 11.55 7.52 -11.42
CA ASN A 80 11.72 8.78 -12.15
C ASN A 80 13.13 9.03 -12.64
N ASN A 81 14.05 8.05 -12.52
CA ASN A 81 15.43 8.24 -12.91
C ASN A 81 15.59 8.14 -14.44
N GLU A 82 15.80 9.28 -15.08
CA GLU A 82 15.93 9.37 -16.53
C GLU A 82 17.20 8.75 -17.10
N ARG A 83 18.18 8.41 -16.23
CA ARG A 83 19.40 7.71 -16.66
C ARG A 83 19.11 6.27 -17.09
N TYR A 84 17.99 5.72 -16.62
CA TYR A 84 17.56 4.38 -16.95
C TYR A 84 16.45 4.43 -17.99
N ASP A 85 16.43 3.47 -18.91
CA ASP A 85 15.29 3.30 -19.80
C ASP A 85 14.09 2.75 -19.02
N GLU A 86 12.94 2.73 -19.65
CA GLU A 86 11.68 2.31 -19.01
C GLU A 86 11.77 0.87 -18.48
N SER A 87 12.34 -0.04 -19.27
CA SER A 87 12.50 -1.44 -18.89
C SER A 87 13.39 -1.58 -17.65
N THR A 88 14.51 -0.87 -17.60
CA THR A 88 15.43 -0.89 -16.46
C THR A 88 14.78 -0.30 -15.22
N ARG A 89 14.05 0.82 -15.35
CA ARG A 89 13.34 1.43 -14.22
C ARG A 89 12.30 0.47 -13.65
N PHE A 90 11.55 -0.20 -14.49
CA PHE A 90 10.55 -1.18 -14.07
C PHE A 90 11.21 -2.32 -13.30
N ARG A 91 12.29 -2.89 -13.83
CA ARG A 91 13.01 -3.98 -13.20
C ARG A 91 13.58 -3.61 -11.84
N LEU A 92 14.24 -2.43 -11.74
CA LEU A 92 14.83 -1.97 -10.48
C LEU A 92 13.75 -1.68 -9.43
N SER A 93 12.64 -1.09 -9.83
CA SER A 93 11.51 -0.84 -8.93
C SER A 93 10.90 -2.15 -8.42
N TYR A 94 10.73 -3.13 -9.29
CA TYR A 94 10.25 -4.46 -8.94
C TYR A 94 11.19 -5.14 -7.94
N GLU A 95 12.50 -5.10 -8.20
CA GLU A 95 13.49 -5.68 -7.31
C GLU A 95 13.50 -5.01 -5.95
N MET A 96 13.36 -3.68 -5.92
CA MET A 96 13.26 -2.91 -4.68
C MET A 96 12.05 -3.34 -3.85
N LEU A 97 10.88 -3.46 -4.48
CA LEU A 97 9.66 -3.91 -3.82
C LEU A 97 9.78 -5.35 -3.31
N LYS A 98 10.41 -6.21 -4.09
CA LYS A 98 10.64 -7.60 -3.71
C LYS A 98 11.56 -7.70 -2.49
N ARG A 99 12.61 -6.88 -2.43
CA ARG A 99 13.48 -6.80 -1.26
C ARG A 99 12.74 -6.23 -0.06
N ALA A 100 12.00 -5.14 -0.25
CA ALA A 100 11.23 -4.50 0.81
C ALA A 100 10.25 -5.49 1.45
N SER A 101 9.59 -6.31 0.65
CA SER A 101 8.64 -7.30 1.15
C SER A 101 9.27 -8.36 2.07
N LYS A 102 10.60 -8.53 1.97
CA LYS A 102 11.35 -9.48 2.79
C LYS A 102 12.05 -8.83 3.98
N LEU A 103 12.14 -7.50 4.01
CA LEU A 103 12.80 -6.79 5.10
C LEU A 103 11.92 -6.75 6.33
N LYS A 104 12.57 -6.92 7.48
CA LYS A 104 11.92 -6.86 8.79
C LYS A 104 11.22 -5.51 9.02
N ALA A 105 11.82 -4.42 8.53
CA ALA A 105 11.27 -3.07 8.66
C ALA A 105 9.90 -2.90 7.99
N PHE A 106 9.61 -3.69 6.95
CA PHE A 106 8.33 -3.61 6.24
C PHE A 106 7.34 -4.72 6.62
N ARG A 107 7.74 -5.58 7.55
CA ARG A 107 6.87 -6.66 8.02
C ARG A 107 5.50 -6.17 8.51
N PRO A 108 5.39 -5.05 9.22
CA PRO A 108 4.09 -4.55 9.68
C PRO A 108 3.13 -4.18 8.55
N CYS A 109 3.64 -3.76 7.39
CA CYS A 109 2.80 -3.31 6.29
C CYS A 109 2.59 -4.34 5.20
N LEU A 110 3.33 -5.46 5.21
CA LEU A 110 3.13 -6.53 4.24
C LEU A 110 1.87 -7.31 4.60
N LYS A 111 0.85 -7.23 3.75
CA LYS A 111 -0.45 -7.85 4.00
C LYS A 111 -0.89 -8.69 2.81
N ARG A 112 -1.61 -9.76 3.11
CA ARG A 112 -2.31 -10.55 2.10
C ARG A 112 -3.77 -10.10 2.08
N TYR A 113 -4.25 -9.77 0.88
CA TYR A 113 -5.63 -9.37 0.68
C TYR A 113 -6.37 -10.40 -0.13
N LEU A 114 -7.53 -10.82 0.36
CA LEU A 114 -8.39 -11.78 -0.33
C LEU A 114 -9.32 -11.03 -1.29
N SER A 115 -9.29 -11.38 -2.56
CA SER A 115 -10.09 -10.70 -3.59
C SER A 115 -11.58 -10.71 -3.27
N SER A 116 -12.08 -11.80 -2.67
CA SER A 116 -13.50 -11.91 -2.29
C SER A 116 -13.90 -10.96 -1.15
N HIS A 117 -12.94 -10.38 -0.44
CA HIS A 117 -13.20 -9.43 0.66
C HIS A 117 -12.99 -7.97 0.25
N VAL A 118 -12.58 -7.72 -0.97
CA VAL A 118 -12.51 -6.37 -1.53
C VAL A 118 -13.93 -5.88 -1.79
N ARG A 119 -14.29 -4.71 -1.27
CA ARG A 119 -15.66 -4.18 -1.28
C ARG A 119 -15.87 -3.00 -2.23
N SER A 120 -14.89 -2.75 -3.08
CA SER A 120 -14.97 -1.72 -4.12
C SER A 120 -14.10 -2.13 -5.29
N ARG A 121 -14.12 -1.34 -6.36
CA ARG A 121 -13.13 -1.47 -7.42
C ARG A 121 -11.76 -1.06 -6.88
N LEU A 122 -10.70 -1.59 -7.49
CA LEU A 122 -9.34 -1.21 -7.17
C LEU A 122 -9.03 0.09 -7.93
N ALA A 123 -8.92 1.19 -7.20
CA ALA A 123 -8.60 2.49 -7.80
C ALA A 123 -7.08 2.64 -7.87
N MET A 124 -6.54 2.66 -9.08
CA MET A 124 -5.11 2.84 -9.27
C MET A 124 -4.73 4.31 -9.09
N VAL A 125 -3.69 4.54 -8.29
CA VAL A 125 -3.14 5.88 -8.07
C VAL A 125 -1.98 6.09 -9.05
N PRO A 126 -2.07 7.06 -9.98
CA PRO A 126 -0.97 7.35 -10.90
C PRO A 126 0.29 7.79 -10.15
N ALA A 127 1.46 7.43 -10.67
CA ALA A 127 2.73 7.72 -10.02
C ALA A 127 2.91 9.20 -9.62
N PRO A 128 2.52 10.20 -10.44
CA PRO A 128 2.62 11.61 -10.04
C PRO A 128 1.81 11.98 -8.78
N GLU A 129 0.84 11.15 -8.41
CA GLU A 129 -0.03 11.41 -7.25
C GLU A 129 0.35 10.56 -6.03
N TRP A 130 1.36 9.73 -6.13
CA TRP A 130 1.75 8.83 -5.03
C TRP A 130 2.12 9.59 -3.75
N GLU A 131 2.86 10.69 -3.88
CA GLU A 131 3.28 11.48 -2.73
C GLU A 131 2.06 12.05 -1.99
N ILE A 132 1.13 12.63 -2.72
CA ILE A 132 -0.08 13.18 -2.14
C ILE A 132 -0.90 12.07 -1.46
N ALA A 133 -1.13 10.96 -2.15
CA ALA A 133 -1.91 9.84 -1.63
C ALA A 133 -1.29 9.26 -0.36
N THR A 134 0.04 9.14 -0.33
CA THR A 134 0.77 8.57 0.80
C THR A 134 0.59 9.37 2.09
N PHE A 135 0.49 10.70 1.99
CA PHE A 135 0.43 11.57 3.16
C PHE A 135 -0.96 12.09 3.49
N LEU A 136 -1.97 11.82 2.65
CA LEU A 136 -3.35 12.13 3.00
C LEU A 136 -3.82 11.23 4.15
N PRO A 137 -4.57 11.77 5.12
CA PRO A 137 -5.07 10.96 6.24
C PRO A 137 -6.29 10.13 5.83
N THR A 138 -6.09 9.19 4.90
CA THR A 138 -7.16 8.34 4.34
C THR A 138 -7.29 7.00 5.04
N ALA A 139 -6.35 6.65 5.93
CA ALA A 139 -6.41 5.41 6.70
C ALA A 139 -7.72 5.33 7.51
N ASP A 140 -8.29 4.15 7.56
CA ASP A 140 -9.53 3.90 8.31
C ASP A 140 -9.32 2.68 9.20
N PHE A 141 -8.55 2.88 10.28
CA PHE A 141 -8.30 1.82 11.24
C PHE A 141 -9.48 1.58 12.15
N GLU A 142 -9.84 0.32 12.33
CA GLU A 142 -10.80 -0.16 13.30
C GLU A 142 -10.07 -0.78 14.50
N LYS A 143 -10.59 -0.59 15.69
CA LYS A 143 -10.10 -1.11 16.97
C LYS A 143 -8.82 -0.47 17.50
N ALA A 144 -8.18 0.43 16.74
CA ALA A 144 -7.00 1.15 17.18
C ALA A 144 -6.92 2.49 16.51
N SER A 145 -6.27 3.45 17.15
CA SER A 145 -5.96 4.75 16.54
C SER A 145 -4.73 4.63 15.65
N SER A 146 -4.52 5.59 14.75
CA SER A 146 -3.30 5.64 13.93
C SER A 146 -2.05 5.66 14.79
N SER A 147 -2.06 6.41 15.90
CA SER A 147 -0.94 6.46 16.84
C SER A 147 -0.61 5.09 17.43
N GLU A 148 -1.62 4.33 17.81
CA GLU A 148 -1.46 2.98 18.34
C GLU A 148 -0.90 2.02 17.29
N VAL A 149 -1.39 2.12 16.07
CA VAL A 149 -0.89 1.31 14.94
C VAL A 149 0.59 1.62 14.67
N TYR A 150 0.98 2.88 14.66
CA TYR A 150 2.38 3.29 14.43
C TYR A 150 3.29 2.80 15.55
N LYS A 151 2.83 2.88 16.80
CA LYS A 151 3.58 2.38 17.94
C LYS A 151 3.82 0.87 17.83
N ASP A 152 2.80 0.11 17.48
CA ASP A 152 2.89 -1.34 17.29
C ASP A 152 3.81 -1.68 16.11
N SER A 153 3.71 -0.93 15.00
CA SER A 153 4.57 -1.11 13.84
C SER A 153 6.05 -0.89 14.19
N ARG A 154 6.35 0.17 14.95
CA ARG A 154 7.73 0.43 15.40
C ARG A 154 8.25 -0.73 16.25
N ARG A 155 7.43 -1.28 17.12
CA ARG A 155 7.79 -2.44 17.93
C ARG A 155 8.10 -3.65 17.07
N LYS A 156 7.29 -3.94 16.08
CA LYS A 156 7.46 -5.05 15.14
C LYS A 156 8.70 -4.89 14.26
N MET A 157 9.02 -3.64 13.89
CA MET A 157 10.22 -3.34 13.11
C MET A 157 11.51 -3.63 13.88
N ARG A 158 11.48 -3.60 15.20
CA ARG A 158 12.63 -3.87 16.07
C ARG A 158 12.74 -5.34 16.48
N ALA A 159 11.68 -6.07 16.39
CA ALA A 159 11.61 -7.46 16.87
C ALA A 159 12.43 -8.44 16.04
#